data_b8b3fe04d3cd62651f9d08267e874192
#
_entry.id   b8b3fe04d3cd62651f9d08267e874192
#
_cell.length_a   1.000
_cell.length_b   1.000
_cell.length_c   1.000
_cell.angle_alpha   90.00
_cell.angle_beta   90.00
_cell.angle_gamma   90.00
#
_symmetry.space_group_name_H-M   'P 1'
#
loop_
_entity.id
_entity.type
_entity.pdbx_description
1 polymer ?
#
loop_
_entity_poly.entity_id
_entity_poly.type
_entity_poly.pdbx_seq_one_letter_code
_entity_poly.pdbx_strand_id
1 'polypeptide(L)'
;IWVTAAAATLIGGLVAAFGGARAYQSKARKATSYLHRPPFDLPPALAAFLFNQTVSWQHGLGTLFDLASRGLIRIEETSEKKWYRSADFDVTLVDRPADLRLHEQALVDILFSDKSGAFRDTLSLSDMGQLITSGRWKGFTDSVKDEAKAQGLLDANAQRRGKQLVIWGVALTLLALAVAVMTFVAESLFGFWPLLLAGAFFFAGLFLMIAGATVSPLSAQGTQLATTFDPFRRFIKDAAKGAVDIPDVSYYESYLPYATAFGYAESWVKQQAKSGYNVAPSFFRAINAADA
;
A
#
# COMPACT_ATOMS: atom_id res chain seq x y z
N ILE A 1 -41.37 -0.74 23.43
CA ILE A 1 -41.02 0.70 23.29
C ILE A 1 -39.53 0.93 23.54
N TRP A 2 -38.91 0.44 24.65
CA TRP A 2 -37.47 0.66 24.91
C TRP A 2 -36.53 -0.04 23.95
N VAL A 3 -36.87 -1.24 23.47
CA VAL A 3 -36.07 -2.00 22.49
C VAL A 3 -36.06 -1.32 21.14
N THR A 4 -37.20 -0.76 20.70
CA THR A 4 -37.29 -0.03 19.44
C THR A 4 -36.54 1.30 19.48
N ALA A 5 -36.53 2.00 20.62
CA ALA A 5 -35.76 3.22 20.80
C ALA A 5 -34.24 2.97 20.80
N ALA A 6 -33.77 1.90 21.47
CA ALA A 6 -32.37 1.51 21.47
C ALA A 6 -31.89 1.08 20.05
N ALA A 7 -32.68 0.31 19.32
CA ALA A 7 -32.39 -0.07 17.95
C ALA A 7 -32.34 1.14 17.00
N ALA A 8 -33.26 2.08 17.14
CA ALA A 8 -33.30 3.30 16.33
C ALA A 8 -32.09 4.22 16.59
N THR A 9 -31.63 4.35 17.86
CA THR A 9 -30.44 5.13 18.20
C THR A 9 -29.16 4.48 17.68
N LEU A 10 -29.04 3.15 17.70
CA LEU A 10 -27.89 2.42 17.17
C LEU A 10 -27.84 2.53 15.64
N ILE A 11 -28.95 2.36 14.96
CA ILE A 11 -29.04 2.48 13.49
C ILE A 11 -28.78 3.94 13.06
N GLY A 12 -29.35 4.91 13.77
CA GLY A 12 -29.13 6.33 13.51
C GLY A 12 -27.65 6.75 13.69
N GLY A 13 -27.00 6.25 14.73
CA GLY A 13 -25.57 6.46 14.97
C GLY A 13 -24.69 5.85 13.88
N LEU A 14 -24.99 4.64 13.42
CA LEU A 14 -24.30 3.98 12.31
C LEU A 14 -24.47 4.73 10.99
N VAL A 15 -25.69 5.17 10.66
CA VAL A 15 -25.96 5.93 9.44
C VAL A 15 -25.28 7.28 9.45
N ALA A 16 -25.24 7.98 10.59
CA ALA A 16 -24.54 9.25 10.73
C ALA A 16 -23.01 9.10 10.60
N ALA A 17 -22.43 8.03 11.16
CA ALA A 17 -21.00 7.74 11.06
C ALA A 17 -20.61 7.38 9.61
N PHE A 18 -21.40 6.54 8.93
CA PHE A 18 -21.18 6.18 7.51
C PHE A 18 -21.44 7.37 6.57
N GLY A 19 -22.45 8.17 6.83
CA GLY A 19 -22.78 9.38 6.07
C GLY A 19 -21.69 10.45 6.19
N GLY A 20 -21.18 10.66 7.39
CA GLY A 20 -20.08 11.60 7.67
C GLY A 20 -18.77 11.20 7.00
N ALA A 21 -18.41 9.92 7.06
CA ALA A 21 -17.22 9.39 6.40
C ALA A 21 -17.29 9.51 4.86
N ARG A 22 -18.45 9.24 4.26
CA ARG A 22 -18.68 9.42 2.81
C ARG A 22 -18.70 10.89 2.39
N ALA A 23 -19.28 11.78 3.18
CA ALA A 23 -19.30 13.21 2.89
C ALA A 23 -17.89 13.83 2.94
N TYR A 24 -17.04 13.35 3.84
CA TYR A 24 -15.63 13.77 3.92
C TYR A 24 -14.84 13.30 2.68
N GLN A 25 -15.04 12.06 2.24
CA GLN A 25 -14.41 11.53 1.02
C GLN A 25 -14.91 12.20 -0.25
N SER A 26 -16.17 12.62 -0.32
CA SER A 26 -16.74 13.25 -1.53
C SER A 26 -16.28 14.69 -1.74
N LYS A 27 -15.96 15.46 -0.68
CA LYS A 27 -15.39 16.80 -0.76
C LYS A 27 -13.97 16.82 -1.34
N ALA A 28 -13.19 15.76 -1.13
CA ALA A 28 -11.83 15.61 -1.69
C ALA A 28 -11.82 15.32 -3.21
N ARG A 29 -12.98 15.09 -3.84
CA ARG A 29 -13.10 14.52 -5.18
C ARG A 29 -13.20 15.53 -6.32
N LYS A 30 -13.08 16.83 -6.09
CA LYS A 30 -13.29 17.88 -7.12
C LYS A 30 -12.09 18.78 -7.35
N ALA A 31 -10.90 18.24 -7.54
CA ALA A 31 -9.82 18.98 -8.20
C ALA A 31 -9.64 18.40 -9.61
N THR A 32 -10.03 19.15 -10.62
CA THR A 32 -10.11 18.75 -12.03
C THR A 32 -8.78 18.96 -12.78
N SER A 33 -7.68 19.22 -12.10
CA SER A 33 -6.39 19.40 -12.75
C SER A 33 -5.48 18.21 -12.47
N TYR A 34 -4.90 17.65 -13.54
CA TYR A 34 -3.80 16.70 -13.45
C TYR A 34 -2.48 17.43 -13.35
N LEU A 35 -1.54 16.89 -12.59
CA LEU A 35 -0.12 17.21 -12.70
C LEU A 35 0.55 16.11 -13.52
N HIS A 36 1.21 16.49 -14.59
CA HIS A 36 1.92 15.57 -15.47
C HIS A 36 3.32 15.22 -14.96
N ARG A 37 3.78 15.88 -13.91
CA ARG A 37 5.07 15.62 -13.25
C ARG A 37 4.86 15.53 -11.74
N PRO A 38 5.67 14.72 -11.02
CA PRO A 38 5.64 14.70 -9.57
C PRO A 38 5.96 16.11 -9.03
N PRO A 39 5.19 16.64 -8.07
CA PRO A 39 5.39 17.99 -7.54
C PRO A 39 6.66 18.12 -6.69
N PHE A 40 7.18 16.99 -6.20
CA PHE A 40 8.38 16.91 -5.36
C PHE A 40 9.19 15.67 -5.74
N ASP A 41 10.47 15.69 -5.44
CA ASP A 41 11.36 14.54 -5.52
C ASP A 41 11.09 13.59 -4.32
N LEU A 42 9.97 12.85 -4.41
CA LEU A 42 9.58 11.86 -3.42
C LEU A 42 9.68 10.47 -4.05
N PRO A 43 10.43 9.54 -3.46
CA PRO A 43 10.55 8.18 -3.99
C PRO A 43 9.21 7.50 -4.19
N PRO A 44 9.07 6.64 -5.21
CA PRO A 44 7.81 5.95 -5.53
C PRO A 44 7.19 5.22 -4.34
N ALA A 45 8.00 4.53 -3.52
CA ALA A 45 7.51 3.84 -2.33
C ALA A 45 6.93 4.78 -1.28
N LEU A 46 7.59 5.91 -0.99
CA LEU A 46 7.07 6.90 -0.05
C LEU A 46 5.85 7.62 -0.60
N ALA A 47 5.84 7.95 -1.90
CA ALA A 47 4.69 8.53 -2.57
C ALA A 47 3.45 7.62 -2.46
N ALA A 48 3.62 6.32 -2.70
CA ALA A 48 2.53 5.36 -2.56
C ALA A 48 2.10 5.16 -1.10
N PHE A 49 3.05 5.18 -0.17
CA PHE A 49 2.77 5.05 1.27
C PHE A 49 1.88 6.20 1.80
N LEU A 50 2.03 7.43 1.29
CA LEU A 50 1.16 8.55 1.68
C LEU A 50 -0.34 8.26 1.45
N PHE A 51 -0.67 7.48 0.42
CA PHE A 51 -2.06 7.17 0.07
C PHE A 51 -2.54 5.85 0.67
N ASN A 52 -1.68 4.83 0.66
CA ASN A 52 -2.04 3.49 1.08
C ASN A 52 -1.89 3.30 2.59
N GLN A 53 -0.99 4.07 3.24
CA GLN A 53 -0.65 4.01 4.66
C GLN A 53 -0.18 2.61 5.13
N THR A 54 0.01 1.72 4.16
CA THR A 54 0.50 0.35 4.32
C THR A 54 1.55 0.10 3.26
N VAL A 55 2.55 -0.70 3.60
CA VAL A 55 3.60 -1.11 2.66
C VAL A 55 3.26 -2.49 2.10
N SER A 56 3.22 -2.59 0.79
CA SER A 56 2.95 -3.81 0.05
C SER A 56 4.10 -4.14 -0.90
N TRP A 57 4.05 -5.28 -1.57
CA TRP A 57 5.07 -5.70 -2.53
C TRP A 57 5.24 -4.71 -3.71
N GLN A 58 4.16 -4.01 -4.09
CA GLN A 58 4.20 -2.98 -5.13
C GLN A 58 5.16 -1.84 -4.78
N HIS A 59 5.28 -1.48 -3.49
CA HIS A 59 6.23 -0.46 -3.04
C HIS A 59 7.68 -0.91 -3.27
N GLY A 60 7.98 -2.19 -2.96
CA GLY A 60 9.31 -2.75 -3.21
C GLY A 60 9.63 -2.86 -4.69
N LEU A 61 8.67 -3.31 -5.50
CA LEU A 61 8.86 -3.39 -6.95
C LEU A 61 9.01 -1.99 -7.58
N GLY A 62 8.25 -1.00 -7.09
CA GLY A 62 8.42 0.40 -7.49
C GLY A 62 9.79 0.95 -7.13
N THR A 63 10.31 0.61 -5.93
CA THR A 63 11.69 0.95 -5.53
C THR A 63 12.72 0.24 -6.40
N LEU A 64 12.51 -1.03 -6.75
CA LEU A 64 13.39 -1.77 -7.64
C LEU A 64 13.49 -1.10 -9.02
N PHE A 65 12.36 -0.71 -9.60
CA PHE A 65 12.35 -0.04 -10.90
C PHE A 65 12.93 1.37 -10.83
N ASP A 66 12.78 2.07 -9.70
CA ASP A 66 13.43 3.35 -9.48
C ASP A 66 14.97 3.21 -9.44
N LEU A 67 15.47 2.24 -8.67
CA LEU A 67 16.90 1.92 -8.63
C LEU A 67 17.43 1.50 -10.02
N ALA A 68 16.65 0.73 -10.78
CA ALA A 68 16.99 0.33 -12.13
C ALA A 68 17.02 1.53 -13.10
N SER A 69 16.07 2.44 -13.02
CA SER A 69 16.04 3.66 -13.85
C SER A 69 17.22 4.59 -13.58
N ARG A 70 17.77 4.55 -12.37
CA ARG A 70 18.99 5.26 -11.98
C ARG A 70 20.28 4.50 -12.34
N GLY A 71 20.17 3.29 -12.94
CA GLY A 71 21.31 2.47 -13.35
C GLY A 71 22.01 1.71 -12.24
N LEU A 72 21.47 1.72 -11.01
CA LEU A 72 22.04 1.01 -9.85
C LEU A 72 21.74 -0.49 -9.87
N ILE A 73 20.66 -0.86 -10.53
CA ILE A 73 20.22 -2.24 -10.75
C ILE A 73 19.99 -2.46 -12.24
N ARG A 74 20.36 -3.64 -12.72
CA ARG A 74 20.12 -4.09 -14.08
C ARG A 74 19.15 -5.27 -14.06
N ILE A 75 18.18 -5.26 -14.97
CA ILE A 75 17.20 -6.34 -15.13
C ILE A 75 17.40 -6.91 -16.53
N GLU A 76 17.80 -8.18 -16.63
CA GLU A 76 18.11 -8.85 -17.88
C GLU A 76 17.23 -10.07 -18.04
N GLU A 77 16.67 -10.28 -19.23
CA GLU A 77 15.93 -11.48 -19.55
C GLU A 77 16.88 -12.66 -19.67
N THR A 78 16.66 -13.72 -18.89
CA THR A 78 17.57 -14.87 -18.81
C THR A 78 17.12 -16.03 -19.67
N SER A 79 15.82 -16.13 -19.98
CA SER A 79 15.28 -17.21 -20.78
C SER A 79 14.16 -16.73 -21.69
N GLU A 80 14.20 -17.15 -22.95
CA GLU A 80 13.10 -16.93 -23.88
C GLU A 80 11.79 -17.54 -23.35
N LYS A 81 10.69 -16.86 -23.57
CA LYS A 81 9.35 -17.35 -23.25
C LYS A 81 9.05 -18.59 -24.06
N LYS A 82 9.06 -19.75 -23.42
CA LYS A 82 8.61 -21.03 -24.02
C LYS A 82 7.15 -21.27 -23.64
N TRP A 83 6.41 -22.06 -24.47
CA TRP A 83 4.99 -22.35 -24.23
C TRP A 83 4.67 -22.97 -22.85
N TYR A 84 5.67 -23.55 -22.18
CA TYR A 84 5.57 -24.18 -20.86
C TYR A 84 6.31 -23.41 -19.76
N ARG A 85 6.94 -22.27 -20.06
CA ARG A 85 7.70 -21.46 -19.09
C ARG A 85 7.57 -19.98 -19.40
N SER A 86 7.25 -19.20 -18.41
CA SER A 86 7.31 -17.74 -18.50
C SER A 86 8.76 -17.28 -18.65
N ALA A 87 8.98 -16.15 -19.33
CA ALA A 87 10.28 -15.50 -19.32
C ALA A 87 10.72 -15.25 -17.85
N ASP A 88 11.97 -15.52 -17.58
CA ASP A 88 12.60 -15.23 -16.30
C ASP A 88 13.57 -14.07 -16.47
N PHE A 89 13.76 -13.30 -15.42
CA PHE A 89 14.61 -12.12 -15.42
C PHE A 89 15.59 -12.21 -14.27
N ASP A 90 16.84 -11.94 -14.56
CA ASP A 90 17.87 -11.78 -13.57
C ASP A 90 18.00 -10.30 -13.19
N VAL A 91 18.06 -10.07 -11.89
CA VAL A 91 18.23 -8.75 -11.28
C VAL A 91 19.65 -8.70 -10.73
N THR A 92 20.49 -7.84 -11.32
CA THR A 92 21.90 -7.69 -10.95
C THR A 92 22.16 -6.33 -10.32
N LEU A 93 22.84 -6.30 -9.20
CA LEU A 93 23.30 -5.05 -8.57
C LEU A 93 24.55 -4.56 -9.32
N VAL A 94 24.46 -3.36 -9.91
CA VAL A 94 25.53 -2.73 -10.67
C VAL A 94 26.40 -1.87 -9.77
N ASP A 95 25.76 -1.08 -8.92
CA ASP A 95 26.42 -0.16 -7.99
C ASP A 95 25.63 -0.02 -6.69
N ARG A 96 26.35 0.20 -5.59
CA ARG A 96 25.77 0.45 -4.26
C ARG A 96 26.35 1.73 -3.67
N PRO A 97 25.84 2.89 -4.05
CA PRO A 97 26.29 4.14 -3.50
C PRO A 97 25.98 4.25 -1.99
N ALA A 98 26.81 5.02 -1.28
CA ALA A 98 26.68 5.17 0.16
C ALA A 98 25.46 6.02 0.59
N ASP A 99 24.86 6.77 -0.33
CA ASP A 99 23.77 7.70 -0.13
C ASP A 99 22.38 7.12 -0.44
N LEU A 100 22.26 5.79 -0.54
CA LEU A 100 20.96 5.13 -0.66
C LEU A 100 20.06 5.49 0.53
N ARG A 101 18.79 5.72 0.24
CA ARG A 101 17.76 5.96 1.26
C ARG A 101 17.54 4.69 2.11
N LEU A 102 17.00 4.85 3.32
CA LEU A 102 16.81 3.72 4.25
C LEU A 102 16.04 2.55 3.63
N HIS A 103 14.94 2.84 2.92
CA HIS A 103 14.14 1.79 2.30
C HIS A 103 14.81 1.18 1.06
N GLU A 104 15.58 1.97 0.30
CA GLU A 104 16.36 1.47 -0.84
C GLU A 104 17.46 0.52 -0.35
N GLN A 105 18.20 0.91 0.68
CA GLN A 105 19.21 0.06 1.30
C GLN A 105 18.60 -1.23 1.84
N ALA A 106 17.46 -1.15 2.54
CA ALA A 106 16.79 -2.32 3.07
C ALA A 106 16.33 -3.26 1.93
N LEU A 107 15.86 -2.73 0.79
CA LEU A 107 15.50 -3.54 -0.37
C LEU A 107 16.72 -4.23 -0.97
N VAL A 108 17.82 -3.50 -1.18
CA VAL A 108 19.08 -4.07 -1.70
C VAL A 108 19.59 -5.18 -0.78
N ASP A 109 19.59 -4.97 0.54
CA ASP A 109 19.99 -5.98 1.51
C ASP A 109 19.10 -7.23 1.49
N ILE A 110 17.79 -7.07 1.28
CA ILE A 110 16.85 -8.20 1.16
C ILE A 110 17.10 -8.99 -0.12
N LEU A 111 17.31 -8.31 -1.23
CA LEU A 111 17.46 -8.93 -2.54
C LEU A 111 18.84 -9.60 -2.68
N PHE A 112 19.91 -8.92 -2.29
CA PHE A 112 21.28 -9.32 -2.59
C PHE A 112 22.06 -9.90 -1.39
N SER A 113 21.42 -10.12 -0.24
CA SER A 113 22.02 -10.90 0.84
C SER A 113 21.23 -12.18 1.07
N ASP A 114 21.89 -13.29 1.30
CA ASP A 114 21.26 -14.55 1.67
C ASP A 114 20.89 -14.60 3.17
N LYS A 115 20.38 -15.74 3.64
CA LYS A 115 20.02 -15.94 5.05
C LYS A 115 21.24 -15.98 5.98
N SER A 116 22.42 -16.25 5.45
CA SER A 116 23.68 -16.26 6.19
C SER A 116 24.35 -14.88 6.25
N GLY A 117 23.81 -13.89 5.51
CA GLY A 117 24.38 -12.57 5.35
C GLY A 117 25.46 -12.51 4.25
N ALA A 118 25.70 -13.61 3.53
CA ALA A 118 26.59 -13.57 2.37
C ALA A 118 25.92 -12.78 1.23
N PHE A 119 26.73 -11.93 0.63
CA PHE A 119 26.28 -11.07 -0.47
C PHE A 119 26.32 -11.83 -1.80
N ARG A 120 25.34 -11.59 -2.66
CA ARG A 120 25.26 -12.09 -4.03
C ARG A 120 24.91 -10.95 -4.98
N ASP A 121 25.52 -10.90 -6.13
CA ASP A 121 25.34 -9.81 -7.09
C ASP A 121 24.10 -10.00 -7.95
N THR A 122 23.58 -11.22 -8.09
CA THR A 122 22.47 -11.56 -8.98
C THR A 122 21.40 -12.39 -8.29
N LEU A 123 20.15 -12.10 -8.61
CA LEU A 123 18.96 -12.78 -8.12
C LEU A 123 17.96 -12.97 -9.28
N SER A 124 17.35 -14.17 -9.38
CA SER A 124 16.23 -14.38 -10.30
C SER A 124 14.96 -13.68 -9.79
N LEU A 125 14.23 -13.02 -10.68
CA LEU A 125 12.96 -12.34 -10.34
C LEU A 125 11.91 -13.32 -9.80
N SER A 126 11.96 -14.59 -10.23
CA SER A 126 11.08 -15.65 -9.73
C SER A 126 11.29 -15.92 -8.23
N ASP A 127 12.51 -15.74 -7.69
CA ASP A 127 12.81 -15.91 -6.29
C ASP A 127 12.32 -14.75 -5.41
N MET A 128 12.03 -13.61 -6.01
CA MET A 128 11.58 -12.41 -5.31
C MET A 128 10.25 -12.64 -4.57
N GLY A 129 9.37 -13.49 -5.11
CA GLY A 129 8.11 -13.87 -4.46
C GLY A 129 8.31 -14.53 -3.09
N GLN A 130 9.37 -15.36 -2.95
CA GLN A 130 9.71 -16.01 -1.67
C GLN A 130 10.29 -15.00 -0.66
N LEU A 131 11.05 -14.01 -1.14
CA LEU A 131 11.62 -12.98 -0.29
C LEU A 131 10.54 -12.07 0.31
N ILE A 132 9.51 -11.73 -0.47
CA ILE A 132 8.38 -10.90 -0.02
C ILE A 132 7.60 -11.58 1.10
N THR A 133 7.44 -12.91 1.06
CA THR A 133 6.76 -13.68 2.10
C THR A 133 7.63 -13.96 3.31
N SER A 134 8.94 -13.69 3.23
CA SER A 134 9.89 -13.93 4.30
C SER A 134 9.79 -12.87 5.41
N GLY A 135 10.23 -13.24 6.64
CA GLY A 135 10.35 -12.27 7.73
C GLY A 135 11.29 -11.10 7.45
N ARG A 136 12.17 -11.22 6.45
CA ARG A 136 13.09 -10.15 6.01
C ARG A 136 12.37 -8.97 5.38
N TRP A 137 11.20 -9.22 4.73
CA TRP A 137 10.35 -8.18 4.15
C TRP A 137 9.89 -7.14 5.17
N LYS A 138 9.79 -7.54 6.44
CA LYS A 138 9.49 -6.62 7.53
C LYS A 138 10.54 -5.49 7.62
N GLY A 139 11.82 -5.77 7.35
CA GLY A 139 12.89 -4.76 7.33
C GLY A 139 12.59 -3.64 6.33
N PHE A 140 12.20 -3.97 5.10
CA PHE A 140 11.78 -2.99 4.11
C PHE A 140 10.55 -2.19 4.57
N THR A 141 9.55 -2.90 5.09
CA THR A 141 8.31 -2.26 5.58
C THR A 141 8.58 -1.27 6.71
N ASP A 142 9.43 -1.64 7.64
CA ASP A 142 9.80 -0.78 8.77
C ASP A 142 10.66 0.41 8.29
N SER A 143 11.61 0.20 7.36
CA SER A 143 12.44 1.28 6.79
C SER A 143 11.62 2.34 6.05
N VAL A 144 10.59 1.95 5.26
CA VAL A 144 9.67 2.92 4.63
C VAL A 144 8.94 3.76 5.68
N LYS A 145 8.47 3.13 6.76
CA LYS A 145 7.77 3.83 7.85
C LYS A 145 8.70 4.72 8.66
N ASP A 146 9.91 4.26 8.94
CA ASP A 146 10.89 5.03 9.70
C ASP A 146 11.37 6.25 8.89
N GLU A 147 11.54 6.09 7.58
CA GLU A 147 11.85 7.22 6.71
C GLU A 147 10.68 8.22 6.65
N ALA A 148 9.44 7.74 6.49
CA ALA A 148 8.25 8.60 6.53
C ALA A 148 8.12 9.33 7.89
N LYS A 149 8.50 8.67 8.99
CA LYS A 149 8.52 9.26 10.34
C LYS A 149 9.64 10.30 10.49
N ALA A 150 10.84 9.99 9.99
CA ALA A 150 11.99 10.90 10.03
C ALA A 150 11.71 12.19 9.24
N GLN A 151 10.95 12.09 8.14
CA GLN A 151 10.48 13.25 7.36
C GLN A 151 9.28 13.97 7.99
N GLY A 152 8.82 13.57 9.18
CA GLY A 152 7.70 14.19 9.87
C GLY A 152 6.33 13.95 9.22
N LEU A 153 6.22 12.95 8.32
CA LEU A 153 4.97 12.65 7.60
C LEU A 153 3.95 11.90 8.45
N LEU A 154 4.38 11.32 9.57
CA LEU A 154 3.54 10.53 10.46
C LEU A 154 3.30 11.23 11.80
N ASP A 155 2.06 11.14 12.30
CA ASP A 155 1.67 11.56 13.66
C ASP A 155 1.63 10.35 14.60
N ALA A 156 2.62 10.26 15.48
CA ALA A 156 2.69 9.21 16.48
C ALA A 156 1.49 9.17 17.42
N ASN A 157 0.89 10.33 17.72
CA ASN A 157 -0.28 10.42 18.61
C ASN A 157 -1.54 9.93 17.90
N ALA A 158 -1.73 10.27 16.62
CA ALA A 158 -2.85 9.76 15.83
C ALA A 158 -2.75 8.24 15.70
N GLN A 159 -1.54 7.72 15.42
CA GLN A 159 -1.30 6.28 15.31
C GLN A 159 -1.58 5.54 16.65
N ARG A 160 -1.16 6.13 17.77
CA ARG A 160 -1.46 5.56 19.10
C ARG A 160 -2.97 5.56 19.38
N ARG A 161 -3.67 6.66 19.09
CA ARG A 161 -5.13 6.77 19.28
C ARG A 161 -5.86 5.73 18.41
N GLY A 162 -5.52 5.58 17.15
CA GLY A 162 -6.10 4.55 16.29
C GLY A 162 -5.92 3.15 16.87
N LYS A 163 -4.69 2.78 17.28
CA LYS A 163 -4.41 1.48 17.92
C LYS A 163 -5.20 1.30 19.23
N GLN A 164 -5.30 2.31 20.07
CA GLN A 164 -6.06 2.24 21.32
C GLN A 164 -7.56 1.99 21.06
N LEU A 165 -8.15 2.67 20.07
CA LEU A 165 -9.54 2.45 19.69
C LEU A 165 -9.78 1.01 19.22
N VAL A 166 -8.87 0.46 18.40
CA VAL A 166 -8.95 -0.95 17.96
C VAL A 166 -8.85 -1.89 19.16
N ILE A 167 -7.91 -1.68 20.09
CA ILE A 167 -7.73 -2.53 21.29
C ILE A 167 -9.00 -2.50 22.14
N TRP A 168 -9.56 -1.31 22.43
CA TRP A 168 -10.80 -1.18 23.16
C TRP A 168 -11.99 -1.83 22.41
N GLY A 169 -12.03 -1.72 21.10
CA GLY A 169 -13.03 -2.39 20.27
C GLY A 169 -12.96 -3.91 20.38
N VAL A 170 -11.76 -4.48 20.34
CA VAL A 170 -11.55 -5.93 20.54
C VAL A 170 -11.96 -6.33 21.97
N ALA A 171 -11.56 -5.58 22.99
CA ALA A 171 -11.92 -5.87 24.38
C ALA A 171 -13.45 -5.88 24.59
N LEU A 172 -14.18 -4.92 24.02
CA LEU A 172 -15.64 -4.87 24.10
C LEU A 172 -16.29 -6.05 23.35
N THR A 173 -15.74 -6.44 22.19
CA THR A 173 -16.25 -7.60 21.44
C THR A 173 -16.06 -8.90 22.21
N LEU A 174 -14.91 -9.07 22.87
CA LEU A 174 -14.66 -10.24 23.74
C LEU A 174 -15.59 -10.22 24.96
N LEU A 175 -15.82 -9.05 25.56
CA LEU A 175 -16.78 -8.89 26.65
C LEU A 175 -18.21 -9.25 26.22
N ALA A 176 -18.61 -8.81 25.02
CA ALA A 176 -19.90 -9.19 24.44
C ALA A 176 -20.07 -10.71 24.32
N LEU A 177 -19.03 -11.36 23.83
CA LEU A 177 -19.02 -12.83 23.73
C LEU A 177 -19.14 -13.50 25.10
N ALA A 178 -18.38 -13.02 26.10
CA ALA A 178 -18.45 -13.54 27.47
C ALA A 178 -19.86 -13.38 28.07
N VAL A 179 -20.48 -12.20 27.92
CA VAL A 179 -21.86 -11.95 28.38
C VAL A 179 -22.85 -12.85 27.66
N ALA A 180 -22.71 -13.05 26.36
CA ALA A 180 -23.57 -13.99 25.61
C ALA A 180 -23.45 -15.43 26.12
N VAL A 181 -22.24 -15.92 26.29
CA VAL A 181 -21.98 -17.28 26.82
C VAL A 181 -22.57 -17.44 28.23
N MET A 182 -22.31 -16.45 29.11
CA MET A 182 -22.87 -16.48 30.48
C MET A 182 -24.39 -16.45 30.50
N THR A 183 -25.04 -15.78 29.56
CA THR A 183 -26.50 -15.77 29.44
C THR A 183 -27.05 -17.15 29.15
N PHE A 184 -26.40 -17.91 28.24
CA PHE A 184 -26.83 -19.30 27.96
C PHE A 184 -26.58 -20.24 29.15
N VAL A 185 -25.51 -20.04 29.92
CA VAL A 185 -25.20 -20.85 31.10
C VAL A 185 -26.15 -20.54 32.26
N ALA A 186 -26.54 -19.27 32.43
CA ALA A 186 -27.36 -18.79 33.55
C ALA A 186 -28.79 -18.41 33.11
N GLU A 187 -29.30 -19.04 32.05
CA GLU A 187 -30.64 -18.75 31.49
C GLU A 187 -31.75 -18.90 32.54
N SER A 188 -31.67 -19.92 33.41
CA SER A 188 -32.64 -20.16 34.44
C SER A 188 -32.72 -19.07 35.53
N LEU A 189 -31.66 -18.29 35.70
CA LEU A 189 -31.58 -17.21 36.70
C LEU A 189 -31.99 -15.84 36.14
N PHE A 190 -31.57 -15.55 34.90
CA PHE A 190 -31.67 -14.20 34.32
C PHE A 190 -32.49 -14.14 33.03
N GLY A 191 -32.89 -15.30 32.45
CA GLY A 191 -33.52 -15.31 31.13
C GLY A 191 -32.58 -14.78 30.03
N PHE A 192 -33.14 -14.38 28.89
CA PHE A 192 -32.37 -13.96 27.71
C PHE A 192 -32.13 -12.44 27.61
N TRP A 193 -32.59 -11.61 28.59
CA TRP A 193 -32.43 -10.17 28.50
C TRP A 193 -30.95 -9.70 28.44
N PRO A 194 -29.94 -10.39 29.07
CA PRO A 194 -28.56 -9.94 28.97
C PRO A 194 -27.98 -10.02 27.55
N LEU A 195 -28.61 -10.77 26.62
CA LEU A 195 -28.23 -10.77 25.22
C LEU A 195 -28.34 -9.38 24.58
N LEU A 196 -29.24 -8.52 25.06
CA LEU A 196 -29.32 -7.15 24.61
C LEU A 196 -28.06 -6.34 24.96
N LEU A 197 -27.50 -6.59 26.16
CA LEU A 197 -26.21 -5.99 26.55
C LEU A 197 -25.06 -6.55 25.74
N ALA A 198 -25.03 -7.87 25.49
CA ALA A 198 -24.05 -8.48 24.61
C ALA A 198 -24.09 -7.86 23.22
N GLY A 199 -25.29 -7.69 22.66
CA GLY A 199 -25.48 -7.00 21.36
C GLY A 199 -24.96 -5.57 21.38
N ALA A 200 -25.26 -4.80 22.43
CA ALA A 200 -24.77 -3.42 22.55
C ALA A 200 -23.24 -3.35 22.61
N PHE A 201 -22.59 -4.20 23.41
CA PHE A 201 -21.12 -4.28 23.49
C PHE A 201 -20.50 -4.73 22.17
N PHE A 202 -21.12 -5.70 21.46
CA PHE A 202 -20.65 -6.15 20.16
C PHE A 202 -20.64 -5.01 19.13
N PHE A 203 -21.75 -4.29 18.99
CA PHE A 203 -21.83 -3.19 18.03
C PHE A 203 -20.94 -2.00 18.43
N ALA A 204 -20.82 -1.68 19.72
CA ALA A 204 -19.90 -0.67 20.21
C ALA A 204 -18.43 -1.05 19.93
N GLY A 205 -18.08 -2.33 20.16
CA GLY A 205 -16.74 -2.85 19.86
C GLY A 205 -16.42 -2.77 18.37
N LEU A 206 -17.35 -3.21 17.53
CA LEU A 206 -17.20 -3.13 16.06
C LEU A 206 -17.06 -1.67 15.59
N PHE A 207 -17.84 -0.76 16.15
CA PHE A 207 -17.74 0.67 15.83
C PHE A 207 -16.36 1.23 16.20
N LEU A 208 -15.85 0.93 17.40
CA LEU A 208 -14.52 1.38 17.83
C LEU A 208 -13.41 0.79 16.94
N MET A 209 -13.52 -0.46 16.52
CA MET A 209 -12.55 -1.07 15.61
C MET A 209 -12.54 -0.35 14.24
N ILE A 210 -13.71 -0.08 13.68
CA ILE A 210 -13.83 0.66 12.42
C ILE A 210 -13.30 2.10 12.59
N ALA A 211 -13.69 2.79 13.65
CA ALA A 211 -13.23 4.14 13.94
C ALA A 211 -11.70 4.19 14.10
N GLY A 212 -11.12 3.23 14.83
CA GLY A 212 -9.68 3.14 15.00
C GLY A 212 -8.92 2.84 13.70
N ALA A 213 -9.49 1.97 12.85
CA ALA A 213 -8.92 1.63 11.55
C ALA A 213 -8.98 2.79 10.52
N THR A 214 -9.91 3.72 10.70
CA THR A 214 -10.05 4.90 9.82
C THR A 214 -9.22 6.11 10.25
N VAL A 215 -8.57 6.07 11.42
CA VAL A 215 -7.66 7.13 11.84
C VAL A 215 -6.45 7.16 10.92
N SER A 216 -6.29 8.24 10.16
CA SER A 216 -5.10 8.43 9.34
C SER A 216 -3.87 8.63 10.23
N PRO A 217 -2.79 7.86 10.00
CA PRO A 217 -1.55 8.04 10.73
C PRO A 217 -0.72 9.24 10.24
N LEU A 218 -1.17 9.95 9.19
CA LEU A 218 -0.46 11.08 8.62
C LEU A 218 -0.53 12.30 9.54
N SER A 219 0.59 13.01 9.61
CA SER A 219 0.67 14.33 10.21
C SER A 219 -0.02 15.38 9.34
N ALA A 220 -0.14 16.61 9.83
CA ALA A 220 -0.62 17.74 9.03
C ALA A 220 0.27 17.93 7.77
N GLN A 221 1.59 17.83 7.93
CA GLN A 221 2.55 17.90 6.83
C GLN A 221 2.38 16.73 5.84
N GLY A 222 2.23 15.50 6.33
CA GLY A 222 1.98 14.33 5.49
C GLY A 222 0.68 14.43 4.72
N THR A 223 -0.38 14.96 5.35
CA THR A 223 -1.67 15.20 4.70
C THR A 223 -1.57 16.29 3.62
N GLN A 224 -0.87 17.37 3.88
CA GLN A 224 -0.63 18.43 2.89
C GLN A 224 0.16 17.88 1.70
N LEU A 225 1.23 17.13 1.95
CA LEU A 225 2.04 16.50 0.91
C LEU A 225 1.21 15.53 0.05
N ALA A 226 0.40 14.69 0.69
CA ALA A 226 -0.51 13.78 0.00
C ALA A 226 -1.52 14.54 -0.89
N THR A 227 -2.08 15.65 -0.38
CA THR A 227 -3.03 16.48 -1.13
C THR A 227 -2.38 17.11 -2.37
N THR A 228 -1.14 17.59 -2.24
CA THR A 228 -0.40 18.19 -3.36
C THR A 228 0.05 17.14 -4.38
N PHE A 229 0.30 15.91 -3.95
CA PHE A 229 0.72 14.80 -4.80
C PHE A 229 -0.47 14.08 -5.49
N ASP A 230 -1.70 14.21 -4.96
CA ASP A 230 -2.88 13.51 -5.45
C ASP A 230 -3.23 13.78 -6.94
N PRO A 231 -3.07 15.01 -7.50
CA PRO A 231 -3.27 15.25 -8.92
C PRO A 231 -2.33 14.44 -9.82
N PHE A 232 -1.07 14.23 -9.41
CA PHE A 232 -0.12 13.37 -10.12
C PHE A 232 -0.51 11.89 -10.02
N ARG A 233 -0.86 11.42 -8.82
CA ARG A 233 -1.35 10.04 -8.63
C ARG A 233 -2.61 9.75 -9.46
N ARG A 234 -3.54 10.71 -9.56
CA ARG A 234 -4.72 10.58 -10.42
C ARG A 234 -4.33 10.52 -11.89
N PHE A 235 -3.41 11.36 -12.33
CA PHE A 235 -2.88 11.30 -13.69
C PHE A 235 -2.35 9.89 -13.99
N ILE A 236 -1.47 9.33 -13.17
CA ILE A 236 -0.94 7.98 -13.35
C ILE A 236 -2.06 6.93 -13.41
N LYS A 237 -3.03 7.00 -12.50
CA LYS A 237 -4.18 6.09 -12.45
C LYS A 237 -5.05 6.15 -13.70
N ASP A 238 -5.38 7.36 -14.13
CA ASP A 238 -6.35 7.56 -15.21
C ASP A 238 -5.67 7.35 -16.57
N ALA A 239 -4.39 7.69 -16.71
CA ALA A 239 -3.55 7.33 -17.85
C ALA A 239 -3.37 5.81 -17.98
N ALA A 240 -3.12 5.08 -16.88
CA ALA A 240 -3.05 3.62 -16.89
C ALA A 240 -4.36 2.96 -17.36
N LYS A 241 -5.50 3.64 -17.17
CA LYS A 241 -6.80 3.16 -17.65
C LYS A 241 -7.13 3.61 -19.08
N GLY A 242 -6.29 4.43 -19.69
CA GLY A 242 -6.55 5.04 -21.00
C GLY A 242 -7.65 6.11 -20.98
N ALA A 243 -7.94 6.67 -19.80
CA ALA A 243 -8.92 7.76 -19.64
C ALA A 243 -8.31 9.14 -19.90
N VAL A 244 -6.98 9.24 -19.89
CA VAL A 244 -6.20 10.45 -20.15
C VAL A 244 -5.02 10.08 -21.03
N ASP A 245 -4.78 10.88 -22.06
CA ASP A 245 -3.64 10.71 -22.93
C ASP A 245 -2.33 11.07 -22.21
N ILE A 246 -1.28 10.33 -22.53
CA ILE A 246 0.07 10.60 -22.03
C ILE A 246 0.75 11.57 -23.00
N PRO A 247 1.10 12.80 -22.54
CA PRO A 247 1.59 13.86 -23.43
C PRO A 247 2.91 13.53 -24.11
N ASP A 248 3.76 12.71 -23.46
CA ASP A 248 5.08 12.34 -23.94
C ASP A 248 5.33 10.86 -23.69
N VAL A 249 5.79 10.17 -24.72
CA VAL A 249 6.07 8.73 -24.68
C VAL A 249 7.12 8.37 -23.62
N SER A 250 8.07 9.27 -23.34
CA SER A 250 9.09 9.08 -22.30
C SER A 250 8.50 8.90 -20.89
N TYR A 251 7.25 9.34 -20.69
CA TYR A 251 6.56 9.19 -19.40
C TYR A 251 6.20 7.72 -19.08
N TYR A 252 6.06 6.87 -20.12
CA TYR A 252 5.81 5.45 -19.88
C TYR A 252 6.95 4.82 -19.09
N GLU A 253 8.18 5.15 -19.42
CA GLU A 253 9.37 4.64 -18.74
C GLU A 253 9.61 5.38 -17.41
N SER A 254 9.65 6.71 -17.44
CA SER A 254 9.98 7.53 -16.28
C SER A 254 9.00 7.36 -15.12
N TYR A 255 7.73 7.06 -15.41
CA TYR A 255 6.71 6.92 -14.39
C TYR A 255 6.32 5.47 -14.08
N LEU A 256 6.95 4.48 -14.74
CA LEU A 256 6.74 3.08 -14.42
C LEU A 256 7.01 2.76 -12.94
N PRO A 257 8.06 3.29 -12.28
CA PRO A 257 8.26 3.11 -10.83
C PRO A 257 7.07 3.59 -9.99
N TYR A 258 6.53 4.77 -10.30
CA TYR A 258 5.34 5.31 -9.61
C TYR A 258 4.09 4.51 -9.93
N ALA A 259 3.85 4.17 -11.20
CA ALA A 259 2.71 3.35 -11.60
C ALA A 259 2.73 2.00 -10.87
N THR A 260 3.92 1.42 -10.72
CA THR A 260 4.14 0.17 -9.98
C THR A 260 3.86 0.32 -8.49
N ALA A 261 4.44 1.32 -7.84
CA ALA A 261 4.23 1.57 -6.42
C ALA A 261 2.77 1.86 -6.08
N PHE A 262 2.04 2.57 -6.96
CA PHE A 262 0.60 2.82 -6.83
C PHE A 262 -0.28 1.61 -7.17
N GLY A 263 0.28 0.50 -7.69
CA GLY A 263 -0.45 -0.72 -8.05
C GLY A 263 -1.09 -0.69 -9.44
N TYR A 264 -0.61 0.13 -10.35
CA TYR A 264 -1.11 0.25 -11.71
C TYR A 264 -0.17 -0.30 -12.79
N ALA A 265 0.91 -1.00 -12.42
CA ALA A 265 1.96 -1.47 -13.34
C ALA A 265 1.39 -2.21 -14.55
N GLU A 266 0.56 -3.22 -14.33
CA GLU A 266 -0.02 -4.03 -15.42
C GLU A 266 -0.86 -3.19 -16.39
N SER A 267 -1.71 -2.32 -15.86
CA SER A 267 -2.55 -1.43 -16.67
C SER A 267 -1.72 -0.39 -17.42
N TRP A 268 -0.65 0.10 -16.80
CA TRP A 268 0.30 1.05 -17.38
C TRP A 268 1.01 0.46 -18.60
N VAL A 269 1.57 -0.74 -18.46
CA VAL A 269 2.24 -1.45 -19.55
C VAL A 269 1.27 -1.83 -20.68
N LYS A 270 0.04 -2.28 -20.34
CA LYS A 270 -0.99 -2.53 -21.35
C LYS A 270 -1.37 -1.27 -22.12
N GLN A 271 -1.43 -0.13 -21.49
CA GLN A 271 -1.73 1.14 -22.16
C GLN A 271 -0.57 1.61 -23.03
N GLN A 272 0.68 1.43 -22.58
CA GLN A 272 1.88 1.65 -23.39
C GLN A 272 1.82 0.85 -24.69
N ALA A 273 1.56 -0.46 -24.62
CA ALA A 273 1.44 -1.32 -25.78
C ALA A 273 0.33 -0.88 -26.74
N LYS A 274 -0.83 -0.44 -26.22
CA LYS A 274 -1.96 0.08 -27.02
C LYS A 274 -1.62 1.37 -27.75
N SER A 275 -0.76 2.20 -27.18
CA SER A 275 -0.29 3.47 -27.79
C SER A 275 0.68 3.24 -28.94
N GLY A 276 0.97 1.99 -29.29
CA GLY A 276 1.95 1.64 -30.34
C GLY A 276 3.41 1.74 -29.89
N TYR A 277 3.65 2.12 -28.65
CA TYR A 277 4.98 2.19 -28.04
C TYR A 277 5.32 0.86 -27.37
N ASN A 278 5.72 -0.10 -28.18
CA ASN A 278 6.03 -1.47 -27.75
C ASN A 278 7.54 -1.64 -27.49
N VAL A 279 8.16 -0.69 -26.79
CA VAL A 279 9.57 -0.76 -26.42
C VAL A 279 9.65 -1.07 -24.91
N ALA A 280 10.44 -2.09 -24.57
CA ALA A 280 10.76 -2.34 -23.16
C ALA A 280 11.50 -1.14 -22.56
N PRO A 281 11.28 -0.80 -21.27
CA PRO A 281 12.05 0.25 -20.62
C PRO A 281 13.55 0.02 -20.78
N SER A 282 14.35 1.07 -20.91
CA SER A 282 15.78 1.02 -21.18
C SER A 282 16.58 0.22 -20.14
N PHE A 283 16.07 0.14 -18.92
CA PHE A 283 16.65 -0.65 -17.84
C PHE A 283 16.28 -2.14 -17.85
N PHE A 284 15.37 -2.57 -18.77
CA PHE A 284 15.14 -3.98 -19.11
C PHE A 284 15.97 -4.33 -20.34
N ARG A 285 16.89 -5.24 -20.21
CA ARG A 285 17.60 -5.81 -21.36
C ARG A 285 16.92 -7.10 -21.79
N ALA A 286 16.25 -7.05 -22.93
CA ALA A 286 15.75 -8.25 -23.58
C ALA A 286 16.93 -9.00 -24.22
N ILE A 287 16.87 -10.33 -24.28
CA ILE A 287 17.78 -11.13 -25.10
C ILE A 287 17.51 -10.75 -26.56
N ASN A 288 18.40 -9.94 -27.12
CA ASN A 288 18.35 -9.67 -28.54
C ASN A 288 18.85 -10.93 -29.28
N ALA A 289 18.02 -11.47 -30.16
CA ALA A 289 18.37 -12.57 -31.06
C ALA A 289 19.57 -12.28 -32.01
N ALA A 290 20.26 -11.15 -31.83
CA ALA A 290 21.44 -10.73 -32.61
C ALA A 290 22.77 -11.13 -31.97
N ASP A 291 22.78 -11.64 -30.74
CA ASP A 291 23.99 -12.07 -30.01
C ASP A 291 24.05 -13.60 -29.83
N ALA A 292 23.25 -14.36 -30.56
CA ALA A 292 23.26 -15.83 -30.60
C ALA A 292 23.92 -16.36 -31.89
#